data_d56591d9d3df3d727fd147c6668d8f50
#
_entry.id   d56591d9d3df3d727fd147c6668d8f50
#
_cell.length_a   1.000
_cell.length_b   1.000
_cell.length_c   1.000
_cell.angle_alpha   90.00
_cell.angle_beta   90.00
_cell.angle_gamma   90.00
#
_symmetry.space_group_name_H-M   'P 1'
#
loop_
_entity.id
_entity.type
_entity.pdbx_description
1 polymer ?
#
loop_
_entity_poly.entity_id
_entity_poly.type
_entity_poly.pdbx_seq_one_letter_code
_entity_poly.pdbx_strand_id
1 'polypeptide(L)'
;HAHGLDGKIPVMPEAIRRVPHCSHWGAYTLLVQGQQVVGVEPFEGDPHPSAIIRSVAAWGSSHRRVLQPMANPAWLEAARAGRPTTATERQTRGAAKLVPIEWDEALALAAREIRRVIDQHGNRSIFAGSYGWTNSGRFHHASSLLRRTMNLVGGYTGHVDTYSIAAGPV
;
A
#
# COMPACT_ATOMS: atom_id res chain seq x y z
N HIS A 1 4.64 -31.85 -48.34
CA HIS A 1 3.99 -31.64 -47.03
C HIS A 1 5.09 -31.63 -45.97
N ALA A 2 5.54 -30.47 -45.54
CA ALA A 2 6.41 -30.28 -44.44
C ALA A 2 5.55 -30.01 -43.18
N HIS A 3 5.47 -30.99 -42.30
CA HIS A 3 4.92 -30.79 -40.95
C HIS A 3 5.94 -30.01 -40.12
N GLY A 4 5.66 -28.75 -39.88
CA GLY A 4 6.38 -27.93 -38.89
C GLY A 4 6.09 -28.49 -37.49
N LEU A 5 7.10 -29.04 -36.86
CA LEU A 5 7.09 -29.36 -35.46
C LEU A 5 7.26 -28.05 -34.68
N ASP A 6 6.15 -27.49 -34.21
CA ASP A 6 6.12 -26.39 -33.25
C ASP A 6 6.67 -26.92 -31.92
N GLY A 7 7.99 -27.01 -31.82
CA GLY A 7 8.72 -27.45 -30.64
C GLY A 7 8.70 -26.37 -29.56
N LYS A 8 7.56 -26.19 -28.86
CA LYS A 8 7.55 -25.46 -27.60
C LYS A 8 8.41 -26.25 -26.62
N ILE A 9 9.61 -25.77 -26.35
CA ILE A 9 10.46 -26.31 -25.27
C ILE A 9 9.62 -26.18 -23.98
N PRO A 10 9.37 -27.30 -23.26
CA PRO A 10 8.63 -27.22 -22.00
C PRO A 10 9.47 -26.39 -21.02
N VAL A 11 8.93 -25.24 -20.62
CA VAL A 11 9.53 -24.44 -19.56
C VAL A 11 9.36 -25.25 -18.27
N MET A 12 10.47 -25.80 -17.79
CA MET A 12 10.48 -26.48 -16.50
C MET A 12 10.06 -25.50 -15.40
N PRO A 13 9.14 -25.88 -14.52
CA PRO A 13 8.74 -25.00 -13.42
C PRO A 13 9.97 -24.70 -12.55
N GLU A 14 10.15 -23.42 -12.21
CA GLU A 14 11.22 -23.00 -11.32
C GLU A 14 11.12 -23.75 -9.97
N ALA A 15 12.27 -24.11 -9.41
CA ALA A 15 12.34 -24.79 -8.12
C ALA A 15 11.76 -23.91 -7.01
N ILE A 16 11.06 -24.53 -6.07
CA ILE A 16 10.53 -23.81 -4.90
C ILE A 16 11.68 -23.44 -3.97
N ARG A 17 11.82 -22.15 -3.69
CA ARG A 17 12.73 -21.62 -2.68
C ARG A 17 12.00 -21.47 -1.35
N ARG A 18 12.69 -21.81 -0.28
CA ARG A 18 12.23 -21.68 1.11
C ARG A 18 12.80 -20.38 1.68
N VAL A 19 11.97 -19.43 2.04
CA VAL A 19 12.39 -18.12 2.53
C VAL A 19 11.83 -17.92 3.94
N PRO A 20 12.69 -17.92 4.98
CA PRO A 20 12.27 -17.59 6.34
C PRO A 20 11.69 -16.20 6.40
N HIS A 21 10.58 -16.05 7.10
CA HIS A 21 9.87 -14.78 7.25
C HIS A 21 9.29 -14.65 8.65
N CYS A 22 9.10 -13.41 9.07
CA CYS A 22 8.44 -13.07 10.32
C CYS A 22 7.49 -11.90 10.09
N SER A 23 6.30 -11.99 10.65
CA SER A 23 5.31 -10.93 10.63
C SER A 23 4.63 -10.81 11.99
N HIS A 24 3.64 -9.95 12.09
CA HIS A 24 2.80 -9.84 13.29
C HIS A 24 2.13 -11.18 13.68
N TRP A 25 1.98 -12.08 12.73
CA TRP A 25 1.33 -13.39 12.90
C TRP A 25 2.29 -14.53 13.25
N GLY A 26 3.54 -14.21 13.56
CA GLY A 26 4.57 -15.16 13.94
C GLY A 26 5.66 -15.38 12.91
N ALA A 27 6.51 -16.35 13.17
CA ALA A 27 7.56 -16.81 12.27
C ALA A 27 7.05 -17.95 11.39
N TYR A 28 7.45 -17.97 10.13
CA TYR A 28 7.08 -19.01 9.17
C TYR A 28 8.03 -18.99 7.97
N THR A 29 7.93 -19.99 7.13
CA THR A 29 8.68 -20.09 5.87
C THR A 29 7.75 -19.86 4.69
N LEU A 30 8.09 -18.91 3.83
CA LEU A 30 7.43 -18.74 2.54
C LEU A 30 7.98 -19.75 1.53
N LEU A 31 7.09 -20.39 0.80
CA LEU A 31 7.40 -21.21 -0.36
C LEU A 31 7.26 -20.34 -1.61
N VAL A 32 8.36 -20.03 -2.26
CA VAL A 32 8.42 -19.09 -3.39
C VAL A 32 8.81 -19.83 -4.65
N GLN A 33 7.99 -19.73 -5.68
CA GLN A 33 8.27 -20.23 -7.02
C GLN A 33 8.27 -19.05 -8.00
N GLY A 34 9.41 -18.82 -8.65
CA GLY A 34 9.62 -17.58 -9.41
C GLY A 34 9.47 -16.34 -8.52
N GLN A 35 8.51 -15.51 -8.85
CA GLN A 35 8.16 -14.30 -8.07
C GLN A 35 6.88 -14.47 -7.24
N GLN A 36 6.33 -15.66 -7.14
CA GLN A 36 5.06 -15.89 -6.46
C GLN A 36 5.27 -16.68 -5.17
N VAL A 37 4.55 -16.29 -4.13
CA VAL A 37 4.41 -17.09 -2.91
C VAL A 37 3.34 -18.13 -3.19
N VAL A 38 3.74 -19.39 -3.25
CA VAL A 38 2.88 -20.53 -3.57
C VAL A 38 2.41 -21.28 -2.33
N GLY A 39 3.00 -21.01 -1.18
CA GLY A 39 2.62 -21.64 0.07
C GLY A 39 3.33 -21.04 1.27
N VAL A 40 2.91 -21.47 2.45
CA VAL A 40 3.49 -21.06 3.73
C VAL A 40 3.58 -22.28 4.64
N GLU A 41 4.70 -22.45 5.31
CA GLU A 41 4.90 -23.44 6.36
C GLU A 41 5.12 -22.74 7.70
N PRO A 42 4.41 -23.16 8.76
CA PRO A 42 4.65 -22.65 10.10
C PRO A 42 6.10 -22.88 10.54
N PHE A 43 6.57 -22.07 11.48
CA PHE A 43 7.82 -22.35 12.17
C PHE A 43 7.66 -23.62 12.99
N GLU A 44 8.60 -24.56 12.82
CA GLU A 44 8.54 -25.89 13.44
C GLU A 44 8.49 -25.84 14.98
N GLY A 45 9.15 -24.84 15.56
CA GLY A 45 9.18 -24.62 17.01
C GLY A 45 7.95 -23.91 17.58
N ASP A 46 6.94 -23.57 16.76
CA ASP A 46 5.70 -22.93 17.21
C ASP A 46 4.61 -23.99 17.41
N PRO A 47 4.25 -24.34 18.66
CA PRO A 47 3.22 -25.34 18.93
C PRO A 47 1.79 -24.86 18.57
N HIS A 48 1.60 -23.55 18.40
CA HIS A 48 0.29 -22.94 18.14
C HIS A 48 0.34 -21.87 17.06
N PRO A 49 0.75 -22.22 15.81
CA PRO A 49 0.91 -21.24 14.75
C PRO A 49 -0.43 -20.58 14.41
N SER A 50 -0.39 -19.27 14.16
CA SER A 50 -1.58 -18.51 13.78
C SER A 50 -2.17 -19.06 12.48
N ALA A 51 -3.48 -19.31 12.46
CA ALA A 51 -4.18 -19.76 11.26
C ALA A 51 -4.12 -18.72 10.11
N ILE A 52 -3.89 -17.45 10.42
CA ILE A 52 -3.82 -16.35 9.45
C ILE A 52 -2.63 -16.51 8.49
N ILE A 53 -1.52 -17.13 8.93
CA ILE A 53 -0.35 -17.32 8.05
C ILE A 53 -0.70 -18.09 6.78
N ARG A 54 -1.71 -18.95 6.80
CA ARG A 54 -2.16 -19.71 5.63
C ARG A 54 -2.67 -18.80 4.51
N SER A 55 -3.15 -17.63 4.83
CA SER A 55 -3.65 -16.65 3.85
C SER A 55 -2.54 -15.86 3.14
N VAL A 56 -1.31 -15.88 3.68
CA VAL A 56 -0.18 -15.07 3.18
C VAL A 56 0.14 -15.38 1.71
N ALA A 57 0.03 -16.63 1.30
CA ALA A 57 0.26 -17.02 -0.09
C ALA A 57 -0.68 -16.30 -1.08
N ALA A 58 -1.91 -16.02 -0.66
CA ALA A 58 -2.89 -15.34 -1.49
C ALA A 58 -2.76 -13.81 -1.50
N TRP A 59 -2.00 -13.21 -0.56
CA TRP A 59 -1.95 -11.74 -0.44
C TRP A 59 -1.32 -11.06 -1.66
N GLY A 60 -0.31 -11.70 -2.26
CA GLY A 60 0.38 -11.16 -3.45
C GLY A 60 -0.45 -11.19 -4.72
N SER A 61 -1.31 -12.20 -4.88
CA SER A 61 -2.08 -12.50 -6.09
C SER A 61 -3.58 -12.21 -5.97
N SER A 62 -4.06 -11.76 -4.82
CA SER A 62 -5.47 -11.48 -4.60
C SER A 62 -5.99 -10.38 -5.53
N HIS A 63 -7.15 -10.62 -6.15
CA HIS A 63 -7.88 -9.61 -6.93
C HIS A 63 -8.33 -8.40 -6.10
N ARG A 64 -8.29 -8.51 -4.77
CA ARG A 64 -8.59 -7.40 -3.84
C ARG A 64 -7.40 -6.49 -3.60
N ARG A 65 -6.22 -6.89 -4.06
CA ARG A 65 -5.01 -6.08 -3.92
C ARG A 65 -5.06 -4.89 -4.87
N VAL A 66 -4.77 -3.71 -4.34
CA VAL A 66 -4.52 -2.52 -5.16
C VAL A 66 -3.11 -2.64 -5.73
N LEU A 67 -3.00 -2.78 -7.06
CA LEU A 67 -1.71 -3.00 -7.74
C LEU A 67 -1.05 -1.72 -8.22
N GLN A 68 -1.83 -0.64 -8.35
CA GLN A 68 -1.38 0.66 -8.85
C GLN A 68 -2.21 1.77 -8.23
N PRO A 69 -1.81 3.04 -8.31
CA PRO A 69 -2.62 4.16 -7.84
C PRO A 69 -3.97 4.18 -8.52
N MET A 70 -4.99 4.50 -7.75
CA MET A 70 -6.38 4.57 -8.22
C MET A 70 -6.97 5.93 -7.84
N ALA A 71 -7.75 6.52 -8.72
CA ALA A 71 -8.37 7.81 -8.49
C ALA A 71 -9.87 7.80 -8.76
N ASN A 72 -10.62 8.67 -8.09
CA ASN A 72 -11.99 8.98 -8.46
C ASN A 72 -11.98 9.73 -9.80
N PRO A 73 -12.76 9.30 -10.82
CA PRO A 73 -12.74 9.91 -12.16
C PRO A 73 -13.05 11.41 -12.15
N ALA A 74 -14.05 11.84 -11.41
CA ALA A 74 -14.45 13.26 -11.36
C ALA A 74 -13.37 14.12 -10.67
N TRP A 75 -12.75 13.59 -9.61
CA TRP A 75 -11.62 14.27 -8.99
C TRP A 75 -10.43 14.34 -9.95
N LEU A 76 -10.12 13.26 -10.65
CA LEU A 76 -9.00 13.18 -11.58
C LEU A 76 -9.14 14.18 -12.73
N GLU A 77 -10.33 14.29 -13.30
CA GLU A 77 -10.64 15.28 -14.34
C GLU A 77 -10.40 16.70 -13.84
N ALA A 78 -10.97 17.04 -12.69
CA ALA A 78 -10.78 18.35 -12.07
C ALA A 78 -9.29 18.65 -11.79
N ALA A 79 -8.57 17.64 -11.25
CA ALA A 79 -7.15 17.75 -10.94
C ALA A 79 -6.28 17.94 -12.20
N ARG A 80 -6.58 17.23 -13.29
CA ARG A 80 -5.91 17.41 -14.59
C ARG A 80 -6.16 18.80 -15.18
N ALA A 81 -7.40 19.30 -15.02
CA ALA A 81 -7.77 20.64 -15.45
C ALA A 81 -7.24 21.77 -14.54
N GLY A 82 -6.57 21.43 -13.42
CA GLY A 82 -6.05 22.42 -12.47
C GLY A 82 -7.12 23.21 -11.73
N ARG A 83 -8.34 22.70 -11.64
CA ARG A 83 -9.48 23.35 -10.98
C ARG A 83 -9.94 22.58 -9.73
N PRO A 84 -10.57 23.23 -8.77
CA PRO A 84 -11.18 22.54 -7.65
C PRO A 84 -12.36 21.66 -8.10
N THR A 85 -12.67 20.62 -7.32
CA THR A 85 -13.88 19.82 -7.52
C THR A 85 -15.13 20.61 -7.14
N THR A 86 -16.20 20.43 -7.91
CA THR A 86 -17.54 20.97 -7.61
C THR A 86 -18.19 20.19 -6.47
N ALA A 87 -19.28 20.70 -5.92
CA ALA A 87 -20.06 20.00 -4.89
C ALA A 87 -20.57 18.65 -5.39
N THR A 88 -21.07 18.59 -6.63
CA THR A 88 -21.57 17.34 -7.25
C THR A 88 -20.46 16.33 -7.44
N GLU A 89 -19.28 16.74 -7.92
CA GLU A 89 -18.12 15.83 -8.06
C GLU A 89 -17.68 15.28 -6.72
N ARG A 90 -17.70 16.06 -5.64
CA ARG A 90 -17.39 15.57 -4.29
C ARG A 90 -18.36 14.51 -3.77
N GLN A 91 -19.62 14.56 -4.19
CA GLN A 91 -20.63 13.55 -3.82
C GLN A 91 -20.35 12.17 -4.43
N THR A 92 -19.51 12.09 -5.46
CA THR A 92 -19.10 10.81 -6.05
C THR A 92 -18.10 10.03 -5.18
N ARG A 93 -17.57 10.65 -4.12
CA ARG A 93 -16.62 10.01 -3.21
C ARG A 93 -17.25 8.79 -2.53
N GLY A 94 -16.59 7.64 -2.66
CA GLY A 94 -17.06 6.36 -2.13
C GLY A 94 -18.11 5.64 -2.99
N ALA A 95 -18.75 6.32 -3.93
CA ALA A 95 -19.76 5.74 -4.83
C ALA A 95 -19.21 5.43 -6.22
N ALA A 96 -18.30 6.26 -6.75
CA ALA A 96 -17.74 6.05 -8.06
C ALA A 96 -16.73 4.91 -8.09
N LYS A 97 -16.74 4.12 -9.19
CA LYS A 97 -15.70 3.15 -9.47
C LYS A 97 -14.39 3.90 -9.72
N LEU A 98 -13.35 3.56 -8.97
CA LEU A 98 -12.03 4.14 -9.15
C LEU A 98 -11.41 3.71 -10.48
N VAL A 99 -10.62 4.60 -11.08
CA VAL A 99 -9.87 4.33 -12.30
C VAL A 99 -8.37 4.28 -12.00
N PRO A 100 -7.59 3.43 -12.69
CA PRO A 100 -6.15 3.37 -12.54
C PRO A 100 -5.48 4.61 -13.12
N ILE A 101 -4.39 5.03 -12.49
CA ILE A 101 -3.49 6.08 -12.98
C ILE A 101 -2.04 5.63 -12.82
N GLU A 102 -1.16 6.19 -13.62
CA GLU A 102 0.27 5.90 -13.55
C GLU A 102 0.89 6.53 -12.29
N TRP A 103 1.97 5.91 -11.77
CA TRP A 103 2.65 6.37 -10.56
C TRP A 103 3.18 7.80 -10.70
N ASP A 104 3.76 8.14 -11.83
CA ASP A 104 4.33 9.48 -12.05
C ASP A 104 3.23 10.54 -12.02
N GLU A 105 2.08 10.25 -12.62
CA GLU A 105 0.92 11.13 -12.55
C GLU A 105 0.40 11.25 -11.11
N ALA A 106 0.24 10.14 -10.40
CA ALA A 106 -0.23 10.14 -9.02
C ALA A 106 0.66 11.00 -8.11
N LEU A 107 1.98 10.85 -8.23
CA LEU A 107 2.96 11.60 -7.47
C LEU A 107 2.93 13.09 -7.83
N ALA A 108 2.84 13.43 -9.12
CA ALA A 108 2.75 14.82 -9.57
C ALA A 108 1.47 15.50 -9.07
N LEU A 109 0.33 14.81 -9.13
CA LEU A 109 -0.95 15.33 -8.62
C LEU A 109 -0.90 15.54 -7.10
N ALA A 110 -0.36 14.57 -6.35
CA ALA A 110 -0.24 14.67 -4.90
C ALA A 110 0.71 15.82 -4.49
N ALA A 111 1.87 15.92 -5.13
CA ALA A 111 2.84 17.00 -4.85
C ALA A 111 2.25 18.38 -5.14
N ARG A 112 1.53 18.54 -6.25
CA ARG A 112 0.88 19.80 -6.62
C ARG A 112 -0.19 20.20 -5.60
N GLU A 113 -1.00 19.25 -5.14
CA GLU A 113 -2.05 19.52 -4.17
C GLU A 113 -1.47 19.88 -2.79
N ILE A 114 -0.46 19.16 -2.32
CA ILE A 114 0.26 19.49 -1.09
C ILE A 114 0.84 20.90 -1.18
N ARG A 115 1.51 21.23 -2.29
CA ARG A 115 2.08 22.57 -2.51
C ARG A 115 0.99 23.63 -2.49
N ARG A 116 -0.12 23.41 -3.21
CA ARG A 116 -1.26 24.34 -3.23
C ARG A 116 -1.80 24.63 -1.83
N VAL A 117 -1.96 23.58 -1.01
CA VAL A 117 -2.44 23.72 0.37
C VAL A 117 -1.44 24.50 1.23
N ILE A 118 -0.15 24.21 1.09
CA ILE A 118 0.90 24.94 1.82
C ILE A 118 0.90 26.43 1.44
N ASP A 119 0.86 26.74 0.16
CA ASP A 119 0.91 28.12 -0.34
C ASP A 119 -0.33 28.94 0.05
N GLN A 120 -1.50 28.31 0.10
CA GLN A 120 -2.76 28.99 0.43
C GLN A 120 -3.08 29.05 1.92
N HIS A 121 -2.67 28.04 2.69
CA HIS A 121 -3.13 27.86 4.08
C HIS A 121 -1.99 27.60 5.08
N GLY A 122 -0.76 27.41 4.60
CA GLY A 122 0.41 27.06 5.41
C GLY A 122 0.44 25.62 5.87
N ASN A 123 1.58 25.17 6.34
CA ASN A 123 1.81 23.80 6.79
C ASN A 123 0.92 23.32 7.94
N ARG A 124 0.43 24.25 8.79
CA ARG A 124 -0.48 23.92 9.91
C ARG A 124 -1.83 23.39 9.45
N SER A 125 -2.24 23.66 8.21
CA SER A 125 -3.49 23.13 7.65
C SER A 125 -3.40 21.66 7.23
N ILE A 126 -2.20 21.09 7.18
CA ILE A 126 -1.99 19.68 6.85
C ILE A 126 -1.95 18.87 8.13
N PHE A 127 -2.94 18.02 8.34
CA PHE A 127 -2.90 17.01 9.39
C PHE A 127 -2.28 15.73 8.83
N ALA A 128 -1.26 15.19 9.52
CA ALA A 128 -0.65 13.94 9.14
C ALA A 128 -0.43 13.04 10.35
N GLY A 129 -0.98 11.84 10.27
CA GLY A 129 -0.85 10.82 11.28
C GLY A 129 -0.96 9.43 10.70
N SER A 130 -0.32 8.48 11.35
CA SER A 130 -0.39 7.07 10.99
C SER A 130 -0.21 6.24 12.26
N TYR A 131 -0.96 5.16 12.33
CA TYR A 131 -0.89 4.18 13.40
C TYR A 131 -0.30 2.88 12.85
N GLY A 132 0.89 2.54 13.33
CA GLY A 132 1.73 1.52 12.69
C GLY A 132 1.86 0.22 13.47
N TRP A 133 0.76 -0.41 13.85
CA TRP A 133 0.76 -1.59 14.71
C TRP A 133 1.55 -2.78 14.18
N THR A 134 1.48 -3.05 12.90
CA THR A 134 2.11 -4.22 12.28
C THR A 134 3.38 -3.89 11.50
N ASN A 135 3.97 -2.73 11.78
CA ASN A 135 5.14 -2.27 11.06
C ASN A 135 6.43 -2.74 11.74
N SER A 136 7.40 -3.10 10.93
CA SER A 136 8.74 -3.45 11.36
C SER A 136 9.79 -2.73 10.51
N GLY A 137 10.91 -2.36 11.16
CA GLY A 137 12.01 -1.69 10.49
C GLY A 137 11.69 -0.27 10.02
N ARG A 138 12.63 0.33 9.29
CA ARG A 138 12.54 1.74 8.87
C ARG A 138 11.62 1.94 7.66
N PHE A 139 11.70 1.04 6.68
CA PHE A 139 10.95 1.19 5.42
C PHE A 139 9.51 0.73 5.52
N HIS A 140 9.21 -0.15 6.47
CA HIS A 140 7.85 -0.64 6.70
C HIS A 140 7.13 0.09 7.83
N HIS A 141 7.77 1.10 8.44
CA HIS A 141 7.16 1.90 9.50
C HIS A 141 6.49 3.13 8.90
N ALA A 142 5.20 3.03 8.63
CA ALA A 142 4.41 4.06 7.95
C ALA A 142 4.51 5.44 8.63
N SER A 143 4.45 5.50 9.96
CA SER A 143 4.60 6.75 10.72
C SER A 143 5.94 7.45 10.46
N SER A 144 7.05 6.70 10.40
CA SER A 144 8.37 7.27 10.17
C SER A 144 8.50 7.86 8.76
N LEU A 145 8.01 7.15 7.75
CA LEU A 145 8.05 7.63 6.36
C LEU A 145 7.13 8.83 6.16
N LEU A 146 5.92 8.79 6.72
CA LEU A 146 4.98 9.91 6.66
C LEU A 146 5.57 11.17 7.31
N ARG A 147 6.08 11.06 8.56
CA ARG A 147 6.69 12.18 9.27
C ARG A 147 7.90 12.74 8.53
N ARG A 148 8.74 11.87 7.99
CA ARG A 148 9.88 12.29 7.17
C ARG A 148 9.42 13.10 5.95
N THR A 149 8.44 12.60 5.21
CA THR A 149 7.90 13.29 4.02
C THR A 149 7.33 14.65 4.40
N MET A 150 6.51 14.72 5.45
CA MET A 150 5.89 15.97 5.88
C MET A 150 6.90 16.99 6.43
N ASN A 151 7.96 16.53 7.12
CA ASN A 151 9.04 17.43 7.56
C ASN A 151 9.85 17.97 6.40
N LEU A 152 10.08 17.20 5.34
CA LEU A 152 10.77 17.67 4.13
C LEU A 152 9.99 18.76 3.37
N VAL A 153 8.68 18.81 3.51
CA VAL A 153 7.84 19.86 2.91
C VAL A 153 7.53 21.02 3.86
N GLY A 154 8.20 21.09 5.02
CA GLY A 154 8.13 22.22 5.95
C GLY A 154 7.29 21.99 7.21
N GLY A 155 6.86 20.77 7.48
CA GLY A 155 6.13 20.40 8.68
C GLY A 155 4.62 20.19 8.45
N TYR A 156 3.93 19.86 9.54
CA TYR A 156 2.51 19.48 9.53
C TYR A 156 1.93 19.56 10.94
N THR A 157 0.61 19.48 11.06
CA THR A 157 -0.08 19.27 12.34
C THR A 157 -0.17 17.77 12.63
N GLY A 158 0.47 17.33 13.69
CA GLY A 158 0.41 15.95 14.19
C GLY A 158 -0.64 15.76 15.27
N HIS A 159 -0.71 14.55 15.81
CA HIS A 159 -1.45 14.24 17.03
C HIS A 159 -0.50 14.07 18.20
N VAL A 160 -1.00 14.32 19.38
CA VAL A 160 -0.34 14.02 20.65
C VAL A 160 -0.98 12.76 21.23
N ASP A 161 -0.18 11.88 21.77
CA ASP A 161 -0.59 10.59 22.32
C ASP A 161 -1.16 9.58 21.30
N THR A 162 -1.62 8.46 21.81
CA THR A 162 -2.25 7.39 21.05
C THR A 162 -3.73 7.27 21.43
N TYR A 163 -4.52 6.66 20.57
CA TYR A 163 -5.96 6.44 20.83
C TYR A 163 -6.24 5.72 22.16
N SER A 164 -5.33 4.86 22.60
CA SER A 164 -5.48 4.09 23.83
C SER A 164 -5.14 4.88 25.09
N ILE A 165 -4.27 5.89 24.98
CA ILE A 165 -3.78 6.68 26.13
C ILE A 165 -4.51 8.01 26.23
N ALA A 166 -4.88 8.63 25.10
CA ALA A 166 -5.50 9.95 25.07
C ALA A 166 -6.83 10.05 25.82
N ALA A 167 -7.51 8.94 26.03
CA ALA A 167 -8.76 8.86 26.81
C ALA A 167 -8.55 8.53 28.31
N GLY A 168 -7.30 8.22 28.72
CA GLY A 168 -6.97 7.82 30.09
C GLY A 168 -6.63 8.97 31.07
N PRO A 169 -5.96 10.05 30.63
CA PRO A 169 -5.58 11.14 31.52
C PRO A 169 -6.59 12.30 31.51
N VAL A 170 -7.87 12.02 31.70
CA VAL A 170 -8.89 13.06 31.93
C VAL A 170 -9.27 13.07 33.40
#